data_caff697e0a3923c557e8c85c8d2d757b
#
_entry.id   caff697e0a3923c557e8c85c8d2d757b
#
_cell.length_a   1.000
_cell.length_b   1.000
_cell.length_c   1.000
_cell.angle_alpha   90.00
_cell.angle_beta   90.00
_cell.angle_gamma   90.00
#
_symmetry.space_group_name_H-M   'P 1'
#
loop_
_entity.id
_entity.type
_entity.pdbx_description
1 polymer ?
#
loop_
_entity_poly.entity_id
_entity_poly.type
_entity_poly.pdbx_seq_one_letter_code
_entity_poly.pdbx_strand_id
1 'polypeptide(L)'
;MELRTLQYFLTVAREENITRASEVLHITQPTLSRQMKQLEQELGTELFVRGRNFALTETGMLLRRRAEEVVDMMYKIESEIETAGEVGGVISIGSGALKSSQFLPEVMSAFQKLHPKVRFEIYSNSSQYIKERMDRGLLDFGIMLEPIDIEQYEYIRIILFVGNFFQPRYVFAIYFIKNYAKSAYKKRTA
;
A
#
# COMPACT_ATOMS: atom_id res chain seq x y z
N MET A 1 1.83 13.71 -18.12
CA MET A 1 2.12 13.44 -16.68
C MET A 1 3.10 12.28 -16.59
N GLU A 2 4.22 12.44 -15.87
CA GLU A 2 5.28 11.44 -15.71
C GLU A 2 5.29 10.88 -14.27
N LEU A 3 5.80 9.65 -14.10
CA LEU A 3 5.92 9.02 -12.76
C LEU A 3 6.71 9.89 -11.78
N ARG A 4 7.83 10.46 -12.24
CA ARG A 4 8.65 11.38 -11.44
C ARG A 4 7.85 12.58 -10.94
N THR A 5 6.96 13.13 -11.75
CA THR A 5 6.10 14.25 -11.37
C THR A 5 5.11 13.86 -10.28
N LEU A 6 4.58 12.63 -10.33
CA LEU A 6 3.73 12.08 -9.26
C LEU A 6 4.52 11.90 -7.95
N GLN A 7 5.75 11.41 -8.01
CA GLN A 7 6.62 11.29 -6.82
C GLN A 7 6.93 12.65 -6.21
N TYR A 8 7.20 13.68 -7.04
CA TYR A 8 7.38 15.04 -6.59
C TYR A 8 6.12 15.60 -5.91
N PHE A 9 4.97 15.40 -6.55
CA PHE A 9 3.68 15.79 -5.97
C PHE A 9 3.41 15.12 -4.62
N LEU A 10 3.64 13.81 -4.50
CA LEU A 10 3.46 13.07 -3.24
C LEU A 10 4.40 13.58 -2.14
N THR A 11 5.64 13.92 -2.50
CA THR A 11 6.59 14.50 -1.52
C THR A 11 6.12 15.86 -1.06
N VAL A 12 5.65 16.73 -1.96
CA VAL A 12 5.09 18.05 -1.62
C VAL A 12 3.86 17.91 -0.74
N ALA A 13 2.98 16.96 -1.06
CA ALA A 13 1.77 16.67 -0.30
C ALA A 13 2.05 16.13 1.12
N ARG A 14 3.15 15.38 1.30
CA ARG A 14 3.58 14.85 2.59
C ARG A 14 4.23 15.92 3.46
N GLU A 15 5.11 16.72 2.88
CA GLU A 15 5.87 17.74 3.62
C GLU A 15 5.04 19.00 3.88
N GLU A 16 3.91 19.17 3.20
CA GLU A 16 3.05 20.38 3.26
C GLU A 16 3.83 21.68 3.11
N ASN A 17 5.00 21.60 2.46
CA ASN A 17 5.94 22.70 2.29
C ASN A 17 6.86 22.44 1.08
N ILE A 18 6.80 23.31 0.07
CA ILE A 18 7.59 23.15 -1.16
C ILE A 18 9.10 23.23 -0.91
N THR A 19 9.54 24.07 0.02
CA THR A 19 10.97 24.21 0.35
C THR A 19 11.50 22.95 0.98
N ARG A 20 10.84 22.42 2.01
CA ARG A 20 11.21 21.15 2.64
C ARG A 20 11.14 19.99 1.64
N ALA A 21 10.11 19.92 0.83
CA ALA A 21 10.00 18.89 -0.21
C ALA A 21 11.16 18.96 -1.21
N SER A 22 11.60 20.16 -1.59
CA SER A 22 12.75 20.33 -2.50
C SER A 22 14.07 19.85 -1.87
N GLU A 23 14.26 20.06 -0.58
CA GLU A 23 15.41 19.54 0.19
C GLU A 23 15.40 17.99 0.22
N VAL A 24 14.24 17.38 0.51
CA VAL A 24 14.06 15.92 0.51
C VAL A 24 14.33 15.33 -0.87
N LEU A 25 13.91 16.01 -1.92
CA LEU A 25 14.08 15.57 -3.32
C LEU A 25 15.45 15.93 -3.91
N HIS A 26 16.31 16.64 -3.17
CA HIS A 26 17.61 17.12 -3.63
C HIS A 26 17.56 17.92 -4.93
N ILE A 27 16.52 18.76 -5.09
CA ILE A 27 16.35 19.67 -6.21
C ILE A 27 16.11 21.10 -5.71
N THR A 28 16.23 22.08 -6.62
CA THR A 28 15.97 23.47 -6.22
C THR A 28 14.47 23.75 -6.08
N GLN A 29 14.10 24.57 -5.11
CA GLN A 29 12.71 24.96 -4.87
C GLN A 29 12.04 25.58 -6.12
N PRO A 30 12.69 26.46 -6.92
CA PRO A 30 12.10 26.96 -8.16
C PRO A 30 11.78 25.85 -9.18
N THR A 31 12.64 24.83 -9.27
CA THR A 31 12.42 23.67 -10.14
C THR A 31 11.18 22.90 -9.71
N LEU A 32 11.07 22.57 -8.41
CA LEU A 32 9.93 21.84 -7.87
C LEU A 32 8.63 22.64 -8.04
N SER A 33 8.65 23.94 -7.72
CA SER A 33 7.50 24.83 -7.88
C SER A 33 7.00 24.90 -9.33
N ARG A 34 7.93 24.95 -10.30
CA ARG A 34 7.60 24.92 -11.73
C ARG A 34 6.97 23.58 -12.14
N GLN A 35 7.50 22.45 -11.66
CA GLN A 35 6.96 21.12 -11.93
C GLN A 35 5.53 20.97 -11.38
N MET A 36 5.27 21.46 -10.18
CA MET A 36 3.92 21.42 -9.59
C MET A 36 2.95 22.31 -10.39
N LYS A 37 3.38 23.52 -10.78
CA LYS A 37 2.56 24.39 -11.62
C LYS A 37 2.26 23.78 -12.99
N GLN A 38 3.24 23.12 -13.61
CA GLN A 38 3.05 22.41 -14.88
C GLN A 38 2.05 21.26 -14.72
N LEU A 39 2.12 20.48 -13.63
CA LEU A 39 1.17 19.41 -13.33
C LEU A 39 -0.26 19.96 -13.19
N GLU A 40 -0.45 21.07 -12.46
CA GLU A 40 -1.74 21.75 -12.33
C GLU A 40 -2.27 22.21 -13.70
N GLN A 41 -1.41 22.73 -14.56
CA GLN A 41 -1.77 23.12 -15.92
C GLN A 41 -2.18 21.93 -16.81
N GLU A 42 -1.42 20.83 -16.76
CA GLU A 42 -1.75 19.60 -17.50
C GLU A 42 -3.10 19.01 -17.07
N LEU A 43 -3.44 19.11 -15.79
CA LEU A 43 -4.69 18.58 -15.23
C LEU A 43 -5.85 19.60 -15.30
N GLY A 44 -5.55 20.86 -15.61
CA GLY A 44 -6.55 21.94 -15.70
C GLY A 44 -7.17 22.32 -14.36
N THR A 45 -6.51 22.05 -13.25
CA THR A 45 -7.04 22.27 -11.90
C THR A 45 -5.93 22.57 -10.89
N GLU A 46 -6.25 23.33 -9.85
CA GLU A 46 -5.34 23.55 -8.73
C GLU A 46 -5.33 22.32 -7.80
N LEU A 47 -4.13 21.89 -7.42
CA LEU A 47 -3.91 20.76 -6.52
C LEU A 47 -3.59 21.22 -5.09
N PHE A 48 -3.11 22.45 -4.95
CA PHE A 48 -2.69 23.04 -3.69
C PHE A 48 -3.43 24.35 -3.41
N VAL A 49 -3.91 24.50 -2.19
CA VAL A 49 -4.35 25.78 -1.65
C VAL A 49 -3.09 26.58 -1.30
N ARG A 50 -2.88 27.70 -1.99
CA ARG A 50 -1.73 28.60 -1.76
C ARG A 50 -2.14 29.70 -0.80
N GLY A 51 -1.43 29.82 0.32
CA GLY A 51 -1.73 30.84 1.32
C GLY A 51 -0.94 30.61 2.61
N ARG A 52 -1.46 31.14 3.71
CA ARG A 52 -0.84 31.02 5.02
C ARG A 52 -0.76 29.57 5.51
N ASN A 53 -1.70 28.73 5.08
CA ASN A 53 -1.71 27.29 5.32
C ASN A 53 -1.62 26.59 3.96
N PHE A 54 -0.51 25.89 3.72
CA PHE A 54 -0.35 25.07 2.53
C PHE A 54 -1.09 23.74 2.74
N ALA A 55 -2.04 23.43 1.88
CA ALA A 55 -2.85 22.23 1.96
C ALA A 55 -3.25 21.72 0.57
N LEU A 56 -3.68 20.47 0.47
CA LEU A 56 -4.25 19.92 -0.75
C LEU A 56 -5.69 20.43 -0.96
N THR A 57 -6.06 20.68 -2.21
CA THR A 57 -7.46 20.83 -2.64
C THR A 57 -8.17 19.46 -2.62
N GLU A 58 -9.47 19.41 -2.83
CA GLU A 58 -10.19 18.14 -3.01
C GLU A 58 -9.62 17.33 -4.18
N THR A 59 -9.31 17.99 -5.30
CA THR A 59 -8.66 17.37 -6.46
C THR A 59 -7.24 16.92 -6.11
N GLY A 60 -6.51 17.70 -5.32
CA GLY A 60 -5.20 17.31 -4.80
C GLY A 60 -5.27 16.06 -3.92
N MET A 61 -6.26 15.96 -3.04
CA MET A 61 -6.49 14.75 -2.23
C MET A 61 -6.84 13.53 -3.08
N LEU A 62 -7.65 13.73 -4.13
CA LEU A 62 -7.95 12.66 -5.09
C LEU A 62 -6.68 12.22 -5.83
N LEU A 63 -5.90 13.18 -6.35
CA LEU A 63 -4.65 12.87 -7.04
C LEU A 63 -3.66 12.17 -6.12
N ARG A 64 -3.51 12.61 -4.88
CA ARG A 64 -2.63 11.95 -3.90
C ARG A 64 -2.94 10.46 -3.78
N ARG A 65 -4.20 10.11 -3.54
CA ARG A 65 -4.62 8.71 -3.42
C ARG A 65 -4.31 7.90 -4.68
N ARG A 66 -4.55 8.48 -5.88
CA ARG A 66 -4.28 7.80 -7.15
C ARG A 66 -2.79 7.72 -7.47
N ALA A 67 -2.04 8.76 -7.15
CA ALA A 67 -0.60 8.78 -7.35
C ALA A 67 0.12 7.76 -6.46
N GLU A 68 -0.30 7.62 -5.19
CA GLU A 68 0.18 6.56 -4.30
C GLU A 68 -0.04 5.18 -4.92
N GLU A 69 -1.24 4.89 -5.45
CA GLU A 69 -1.55 3.63 -6.12
C GLU A 69 -0.63 3.35 -7.33
N VAL A 70 -0.39 4.35 -8.16
CA VAL A 70 0.47 4.21 -9.36
C VAL A 70 1.93 3.98 -8.98
N VAL A 71 2.45 4.73 -8.00
CA VAL A 71 3.83 4.59 -7.53
C VAL A 71 4.05 3.23 -6.86
N ASP A 72 3.13 2.79 -6.01
CA ASP A 72 3.18 1.47 -5.36
C ASP A 72 3.18 0.34 -6.41
N MET A 73 2.32 0.44 -7.43
CA MET A 73 2.26 -0.54 -8.52
C MET A 73 3.58 -0.60 -9.30
N MET A 74 4.21 0.55 -9.56
CA MET A 74 5.49 0.60 -10.27
C MET A 74 6.60 -0.08 -9.48
N TYR A 75 6.71 0.20 -8.18
CA TYR A 75 7.67 -0.49 -7.31
C TYR A 75 7.44 -2.00 -7.25
N LYS A 76 6.17 -2.43 -7.28
CA LYS A 76 5.82 -3.85 -7.32
C LYS A 76 6.32 -4.51 -8.61
N ILE A 77 6.09 -3.88 -9.76
CA ILE A 77 6.58 -4.36 -11.07
C ILE A 77 8.10 -4.47 -11.08
N GLU A 78 8.82 -3.43 -10.62
CA GLU A 78 10.28 -3.44 -10.54
C GLU A 78 10.78 -4.61 -9.67
N SER A 79 10.18 -4.79 -8.49
CA SER A 79 10.54 -5.86 -7.56
C SER A 79 10.26 -7.26 -8.14
N GLU A 80 9.17 -7.45 -8.87
CA GLU A 80 8.83 -8.72 -9.54
C GLU A 80 9.84 -9.06 -10.65
N ILE A 81 10.31 -8.05 -11.39
CA ILE A 81 11.31 -8.22 -12.45
C ILE A 81 12.67 -8.58 -11.85
N GLU A 82 13.11 -7.86 -10.80
CA GLU A 82 14.39 -8.11 -10.12
C GLU A 82 14.48 -9.52 -9.52
N THR A 83 13.36 -10.08 -9.10
CA THR A 83 13.29 -11.39 -8.45
C THR A 83 12.82 -12.51 -9.39
N ALA A 84 12.75 -12.25 -10.70
CA ALA A 84 12.29 -13.21 -11.68
C ALA A 84 13.12 -14.52 -11.63
N GLY A 85 12.48 -15.63 -11.25
CA GLY A 85 13.09 -16.95 -11.12
C GLY A 85 13.51 -17.37 -9.71
N GLU A 86 13.44 -16.49 -8.70
CA GLU A 86 13.69 -16.80 -7.30
C GLU A 86 12.48 -16.41 -6.43
N VAL A 87 12.40 -17.00 -5.22
CA VAL A 87 11.40 -16.56 -4.23
C VAL A 87 11.90 -15.28 -3.57
N GLY A 88 11.43 -14.14 -4.04
CA GLY A 88 11.85 -12.82 -3.55
C GLY A 88 10.81 -11.76 -3.90
N GLY A 89 11.16 -10.50 -3.63
CA GLY A 89 10.28 -9.35 -3.88
C GLY A 89 9.59 -8.83 -2.64
N VAL A 90 8.57 -8.01 -2.82
CA VAL A 90 7.80 -7.39 -1.74
C VAL A 90 6.47 -8.10 -1.57
N ILE A 91 6.15 -8.45 -0.33
CA ILE A 91 4.82 -8.95 0.07
C ILE A 91 4.13 -7.84 0.84
N SER A 92 3.04 -7.32 0.28
CA SER A 92 2.27 -6.20 0.82
C SER A 92 1.07 -6.71 1.61
N ILE A 93 1.01 -6.43 2.91
CA ILE A 93 -0.01 -6.92 3.82
C ILE A 93 -0.82 -5.75 4.38
N GLY A 94 -2.13 -5.75 4.15
CA GLY A 94 -3.06 -4.85 4.82
C GLY A 94 -3.54 -5.44 6.15
N SER A 95 -3.46 -4.69 7.23
CA SER A 95 -3.97 -5.12 8.53
C SER A 95 -4.60 -3.96 9.29
N GLY A 96 -5.73 -4.19 9.94
CA GLY A 96 -6.23 -3.27 10.94
C GLY A 96 -5.26 -3.17 12.14
N ALA A 97 -5.34 -2.09 12.92
CA ALA A 97 -4.60 -1.93 14.17
C ALA A 97 -5.18 -2.86 15.26
N LEU A 98 -5.01 -4.16 15.12
CA LEU A 98 -5.69 -5.17 15.92
C LEU A 98 -4.67 -6.03 16.68
N LYS A 99 -5.06 -6.46 17.89
CA LYS A 99 -4.31 -7.49 18.64
C LYS A 99 -4.12 -8.79 17.81
N SER A 100 -4.97 -9.02 16.83
CA SER A 100 -4.91 -10.15 15.89
C SER A 100 -3.68 -10.14 14.98
N SER A 101 -3.03 -9.01 14.77
CA SER A 101 -1.82 -8.94 13.95
C SER A 101 -0.51 -9.20 14.73
N GLN A 102 -0.60 -9.48 16.04
CA GLN A 102 0.58 -9.74 16.87
C GLN A 102 1.39 -10.98 16.46
N PHE A 103 0.78 -11.93 15.74
CA PHE A 103 1.48 -13.09 15.20
C PHE A 103 2.28 -12.77 13.92
N LEU A 104 1.97 -11.68 13.21
CA LEU A 104 2.61 -11.34 11.93
C LEU A 104 4.15 -11.27 12.03
N PRO A 105 4.76 -10.59 13.02
CA PRO A 105 6.21 -10.49 13.10
C PRO A 105 6.91 -11.85 13.18
N GLU A 106 6.32 -12.81 13.90
CA GLU A 106 6.87 -14.16 14.03
C GLU A 106 6.81 -14.91 12.70
N VAL A 107 5.66 -14.88 12.02
CA VAL A 107 5.47 -15.50 10.70
C VAL A 107 6.38 -14.88 9.66
N MET A 108 6.47 -13.55 9.62
CA MET A 108 7.34 -12.82 8.70
C MET A 108 8.81 -13.17 8.93
N SER A 109 9.26 -13.17 10.19
CA SER A 109 10.63 -13.54 10.55
C SER A 109 10.97 -14.98 10.16
N ALA A 110 10.06 -15.92 10.41
CA ALA A 110 10.24 -17.32 10.02
C ALA A 110 10.33 -17.46 8.49
N PHE A 111 9.48 -16.75 7.75
CA PHE A 111 9.48 -16.78 6.28
C PHE A 111 10.75 -16.15 5.69
N GLN A 112 11.20 -15.00 6.22
CA GLN A 112 12.42 -14.34 5.76
C GLN A 112 13.70 -15.17 5.98
N LYS A 113 13.75 -16.01 7.03
CA LYS A 113 14.87 -16.95 7.24
C LYS A 113 14.98 -17.97 6.10
N LEU A 114 13.84 -18.40 5.54
CA LEU A 114 13.78 -19.33 4.42
C LEU A 114 13.96 -18.64 3.07
N HIS A 115 13.52 -17.38 2.97
CA HIS A 115 13.51 -16.58 1.74
C HIS A 115 14.09 -15.18 2.01
N PRO A 116 15.41 -15.03 2.12
CA PRO A 116 16.05 -13.77 2.53
C PRO A 116 15.81 -12.58 1.58
N LYS A 117 15.46 -12.86 0.31
CA LYS A 117 15.15 -11.83 -0.69
C LYS A 117 13.72 -11.30 -0.60
N VAL A 118 12.89 -11.87 0.29
CA VAL A 118 11.53 -11.36 0.52
C VAL A 118 11.54 -10.22 1.52
N ARG A 119 10.87 -9.14 1.17
CA ARG A 119 10.59 -8.00 2.04
C ARG A 119 9.09 -7.94 2.33
N PHE A 120 8.70 -7.45 3.49
CA PHE A 120 7.31 -7.26 3.86
C PHE A 120 7.01 -5.79 4.04
N GLU A 121 5.87 -5.35 3.51
CA GLU A 121 5.31 -4.04 3.75
C GLU A 121 3.95 -4.20 4.43
N ILE A 122 3.73 -3.45 5.53
CA ILE A 122 2.48 -3.52 6.29
C ILE A 122 1.76 -2.18 6.19
N TYR A 123 0.53 -2.23 5.69
CA TYR A 123 -0.37 -1.10 5.60
C TYR A 123 -1.46 -1.22 6.67
N SER A 124 -1.50 -0.27 7.60
CA SER A 124 -2.50 -0.29 8.68
C SER A 124 -3.65 0.66 8.35
N ASN A 125 -4.86 0.11 8.22
CA ASN A 125 -6.07 0.89 7.94
C ASN A 125 -7.35 0.09 8.28
N SER A 126 -8.54 0.66 8.02
CA SER A 126 -9.83 -0.03 8.18
C SER A 126 -9.97 -1.20 7.20
N SER A 127 -10.78 -2.21 7.55
CA SER A 127 -11.04 -3.37 6.68
C SER A 127 -11.58 -2.96 5.30
N GLN A 128 -12.42 -1.94 5.23
CA GLN A 128 -12.94 -1.43 3.97
C GLN A 128 -11.83 -0.88 3.07
N TYR A 129 -10.93 -0.07 3.61
CA TYR A 129 -9.81 0.48 2.86
C TYR A 129 -8.82 -0.60 2.41
N ILE A 130 -8.55 -1.59 3.27
CA ILE A 130 -7.71 -2.76 2.93
C ILE A 130 -8.34 -3.52 1.76
N LYS A 131 -9.67 -3.79 1.82
CA LYS A 131 -10.39 -4.44 0.72
C LYS A 131 -10.25 -3.66 -0.59
N GLU A 132 -10.49 -2.36 -0.58
CA GLU A 132 -10.35 -1.51 -1.78
C GLU A 132 -8.95 -1.58 -2.39
N ARG A 133 -7.89 -1.62 -1.58
CA ARG A 133 -6.51 -1.78 -2.07
C ARG A 133 -6.24 -3.19 -2.61
N MET A 134 -6.80 -4.22 -2.00
CA MET A 134 -6.73 -5.60 -2.51
C MET A 134 -7.45 -5.73 -3.86
N ASP A 135 -8.65 -5.15 -4.00
CA ASP A 135 -9.42 -5.14 -5.25
C ASP A 135 -8.64 -4.51 -6.43
N ARG A 136 -7.70 -3.61 -6.12
CA ARG A 136 -6.81 -2.94 -7.08
C ARG A 136 -5.47 -3.64 -7.26
N GLY A 137 -5.24 -4.77 -6.59
CA GLY A 137 -3.97 -5.50 -6.65
C GLY A 137 -2.78 -4.82 -5.95
N LEU A 138 -3.05 -3.83 -5.10
CA LEU A 138 -2.01 -3.09 -4.35
C LEU A 138 -1.58 -3.80 -3.06
N LEU A 139 -2.36 -4.78 -2.59
CA LEU A 139 -2.03 -5.64 -1.46
C LEU A 139 -2.14 -7.10 -1.88
N ASP A 140 -1.22 -7.92 -1.40
CA ASP A 140 -1.21 -9.36 -1.65
C ASP A 140 -2.09 -10.10 -0.63
N PHE A 141 -2.11 -9.62 0.61
CA PHE A 141 -2.89 -10.16 1.71
C PHE A 141 -3.62 -9.07 2.49
N GLY A 142 -4.80 -9.42 3.00
CA GLY A 142 -5.56 -8.57 3.90
C GLY A 142 -6.00 -9.31 5.15
N ILE A 143 -5.71 -8.77 6.33
CA ILE A 143 -6.24 -9.24 7.61
C ILE A 143 -7.40 -8.32 7.97
N MET A 144 -8.60 -8.82 7.80
CA MET A 144 -9.82 -8.04 7.92
C MET A 144 -10.80 -8.67 8.90
N LEU A 145 -11.62 -7.82 9.52
CA LEU A 145 -12.67 -8.23 10.44
C LEU A 145 -13.94 -8.61 9.67
N GLU A 146 -14.52 -9.76 9.99
CA GLU A 146 -15.83 -10.14 9.45
C GLU A 146 -16.97 -9.37 10.16
N PRO A 147 -18.12 -9.07 9.50
CA PRO A 147 -18.45 -9.49 8.13
C PRO A 147 -17.89 -8.54 7.06
N ILE A 148 -17.38 -9.10 5.97
CA ILE A 148 -16.95 -8.38 4.79
C ILE A 148 -17.31 -9.20 3.54
N ASP A 149 -17.64 -8.53 2.43
CA ASP A 149 -17.92 -9.20 1.16
C ASP A 149 -16.62 -9.75 0.55
N ILE A 150 -16.58 -11.07 0.37
CA ILE A 150 -15.38 -11.86 0.09
C ILE A 150 -15.50 -12.80 -1.12
N GLU A 151 -16.53 -12.65 -1.94
CA GLU A 151 -16.83 -13.59 -3.03
C GLU A 151 -15.63 -13.86 -3.96
N GLN A 152 -14.75 -12.88 -4.12
CA GLN A 152 -13.58 -12.94 -5.00
C GLN A 152 -12.28 -13.39 -4.34
N TYR A 153 -12.28 -13.62 -3.01
CA TYR A 153 -11.09 -14.00 -2.24
C TYR A 153 -11.15 -15.45 -1.77
N GLU A 154 -9.98 -16.06 -1.62
CA GLU A 154 -9.79 -17.18 -0.72
C GLU A 154 -9.38 -16.65 0.65
N TYR A 155 -9.70 -17.38 1.71
CA TYR A 155 -9.41 -16.91 3.06
C TYR A 155 -9.13 -18.03 4.05
N ILE A 156 -8.39 -17.69 5.09
CA ILE A 156 -8.16 -18.53 6.27
C ILE A 156 -8.72 -17.80 7.47
N ARG A 157 -9.67 -18.39 8.17
CA ARG A 157 -10.22 -17.82 9.40
C ARG A 157 -9.27 -17.98 10.55
N ILE A 158 -9.00 -16.88 11.25
CA ILE A 158 -8.24 -16.84 12.49
C ILE A 158 -9.22 -16.45 13.61
N ILE A 159 -9.42 -17.35 14.55
CA ILE A 159 -10.29 -17.11 15.70
C ILE A 159 -9.41 -16.64 16.86
N LEU A 160 -9.66 -15.43 17.34
CA LEU A 160 -8.98 -14.89 18.51
C LEU A 160 -9.91 -14.91 19.72
N PHE A 161 -9.45 -15.57 20.75
CA PHE A 161 -10.08 -15.52 22.06
C PHE A 161 -9.57 -14.29 22.82
N VAL A 162 -10.41 -13.30 23.03
CA VAL A 162 -10.09 -12.11 23.82
C VAL A 162 -10.75 -12.20 25.18
N GLY A 163 -9.95 -12.52 26.21
CA GLY A 163 -10.37 -12.56 27.61
C GLY A 163 -11.00 -13.89 28.05
N ASN A 164 -11.32 -13.98 29.37
CA ASN A 164 -11.85 -15.18 30.03
C ASN A 164 -13.32 -15.54 29.69
N PHE A 165 -13.91 -14.96 28.67
CA PHE A 165 -15.26 -15.27 28.22
C PHE A 165 -15.23 -16.20 27.00
N PHE A 166 -15.92 -17.32 27.10
CA PHE A 166 -16.07 -18.40 26.12
C PHE A 166 -16.78 -18.01 24.79
N GLN A 167 -16.96 -16.74 24.48
CA GLN A 167 -17.50 -16.32 23.18
C GLN A 167 -16.41 -15.67 22.31
N PRO A 168 -16.17 -16.20 21.10
CA PRO A 168 -15.30 -15.55 20.13
C PRO A 168 -15.92 -14.21 19.76
N ARG A 169 -15.35 -13.11 20.25
CA ARG A 169 -15.89 -11.77 19.99
C ARG A 169 -15.53 -11.24 18.60
N TYR A 170 -14.50 -11.81 17.97
CA TYR A 170 -14.05 -11.37 16.66
C TYR A 170 -13.52 -12.55 15.86
N VAL A 171 -14.02 -12.69 14.64
CA VAL A 171 -13.47 -13.61 13.64
C VAL A 171 -12.70 -12.78 12.65
N PHE A 172 -11.41 -13.04 12.56
CA PHE A 172 -10.55 -12.45 11.56
C PHE A 172 -10.26 -13.50 10.48
N ALA A 173 -10.10 -13.04 9.27
CA ALA A 173 -9.63 -13.90 8.21
C ALA A 173 -8.50 -13.24 7.45
N ILE A 174 -7.54 -14.05 7.02
CA ILE A 174 -6.53 -13.65 6.06
C ILE A 174 -7.11 -13.91 4.69
N TYR A 175 -7.25 -12.86 3.91
CA TYR A 175 -7.79 -12.90 2.56
C TYR A 175 -6.65 -12.79 1.55
N PHE A 176 -6.76 -13.53 0.43
CA PHE A 176 -5.85 -13.44 -0.70
C PHE A 176 -6.61 -13.68 -2.01
N ILE A 177 -6.12 -13.11 -3.11
CA ILE A 177 -6.80 -13.19 -4.40
C ILE A 177 -6.68 -14.63 -4.96
N LYS A 178 -7.79 -15.24 -5.38
CA LYS A 178 -7.89 -16.64 -5.88
C LYS A 178 -6.83 -17.04 -6.93
N ASN A 179 -6.32 -16.09 -7.69
CA ASN A 179 -5.36 -16.37 -8.76
C ASN A 179 -3.89 -16.44 -8.29
N TYR A 180 -3.56 -15.93 -7.11
CA TYR A 180 -2.20 -15.95 -6.58
C TYR A 180 -1.77 -17.36 -6.18
N ALA A 181 -2.65 -18.12 -5.53
CA ALA A 181 -2.39 -19.51 -5.12
C ALA A 181 -2.11 -20.42 -6.32
N LYS A 182 -2.82 -20.24 -7.44
CA LYS A 182 -2.63 -21.05 -8.65
C LYS A 182 -1.30 -20.76 -9.37
N SER A 183 -0.81 -19.53 -9.34
CA SER A 183 0.48 -19.17 -9.96
C SER A 183 1.66 -19.66 -9.12
N ALA A 184 1.61 -19.52 -7.81
CA ALA A 184 2.66 -20.00 -6.89
C ALA A 184 2.74 -21.54 -6.84
N TYR A 185 1.58 -22.23 -6.95
CA TYR A 185 1.53 -23.68 -6.93
C TYR A 185 1.99 -24.32 -8.25
N LYS A 186 1.67 -23.71 -9.40
CA LYS A 186 2.12 -24.21 -10.72
C LYS A 186 3.63 -24.13 -10.93
N LYS A 187 4.33 -23.19 -10.28
CA LYS A 187 5.80 -23.09 -10.33
C LYS A 187 6.53 -24.12 -9.46
N ARG A 188 5.82 -24.85 -8.58
CA ARG A 188 6.41 -25.90 -7.71
C ARG A 188 6.31 -27.32 -8.28
N THR A 189 5.52 -27.53 -9.33
CA THR A 189 5.24 -28.85 -9.91
C THR A 189 5.71 -28.98 -11.38
N ALA A 190 6.46 -28.03 -11.86
CA ALA A 190 7.21 -28.08 -13.11
C ALA A 190 8.71 -28.02 -12.82
#